data_ce141e9df2402549cdd105395b2f71ba
#
_entry.id   ce141e9df2402549cdd105395b2f71ba
#
_cell.length_a   1.000
_cell.length_b   1.000
_cell.length_c   1.000
_cell.angle_alpha   90.00
_cell.angle_beta   90.00
_cell.angle_gamma   90.00
#
_symmetry.space_group_name_H-M   'P 1'
#
loop_
_entity.id
_entity.type
_entity.pdbx_description
1 polymer ?
#
loop_
_entity_poly.entity_id
_entity_poly.type
_entity_poly.pdbx_seq_one_letter_code
_entity_poly.pdbx_strand_id
1 'polypeptide(L)'
;MKSHTRDLCAKRAQCMQSYDSVYAHRTSNLVDRLMEFLDRACFNGQYFHGTFKSAESRVRALGLLWNFCPSSPETVKKYAGQACPAERLNGKRYADNWLENLLVSGSMNGIEQDPQNPL
;
A
#
# COMPACT_ATOMS: atom_id res chain seq x y z
N MET A 1 26.55 -22.48 -9.80
CA MET A 1 27.06 -21.39 -8.93
C MET A 1 27.57 -20.16 -9.69
N LYS A 2 28.30 -20.32 -10.78
CA LYS A 2 28.85 -19.16 -11.55
C LYS A 2 27.80 -18.28 -12.24
N SER A 3 26.60 -18.78 -12.59
CA SER A 3 25.51 -18.00 -13.22
C SER A 3 24.83 -17.04 -12.25
N HIS A 4 24.56 -17.47 -11.01
CA HIS A 4 23.90 -16.65 -9.99
C HIS A 4 24.72 -15.39 -9.61
N THR A 5 26.03 -15.53 -9.53
CA THR A 5 26.91 -14.42 -9.18
C THR A 5 26.95 -13.37 -10.29
N ARG A 6 26.91 -13.80 -11.56
CA ARG A 6 26.86 -12.88 -12.73
C ARG A 6 25.53 -12.12 -12.78
N ASP A 7 24.41 -12.81 -12.49
CA ASP A 7 23.09 -12.16 -12.45
C ASP A 7 22.98 -11.14 -11.33
N LEU A 8 23.57 -11.40 -10.18
CA LEU A 8 23.64 -10.44 -9.06
C LEU A 8 24.48 -9.21 -9.42
N CYS A 9 25.61 -9.40 -10.11
CA CYS A 9 26.44 -8.29 -10.56
C CYS A 9 25.74 -7.44 -11.63
N ALA A 10 25.00 -8.07 -12.55
CA ALA A 10 24.21 -7.35 -13.56
C ALA A 10 23.07 -6.54 -12.95
N LYS A 11 22.45 -7.03 -11.86
CA LYS A 11 21.36 -6.36 -11.15
C LYS A 11 21.83 -5.40 -10.05
N ARG A 12 23.15 -5.25 -9.87
CA ARG A 12 23.73 -4.42 -8.79
C ARG A 12 23.18 -2.99 -8.81
N ALA A 13 23.11 -2.35 -9.98
CA ALA A 13 22.60 -0.99 -10.12
C ALA A 13 21.15 -0.87 -9.63
N GLN A 14 20.30 -1.84 -9.93
CA GLN A 14 18.90 -1.88 -9.46
C GLN A 14 18.81 -2.08 -7.94
N CYS A 15 19.65 -2.95 -7.37
CA CYS A 15 19.68 -3.19 -5.94
C CYS A 15 20.24 -2.01 -5.14
N MET A 16 21.08 -1.18 -5.76
CA MET A 16 21.70 -0.02 -5.09
C MET A 16 20.82 1.23 -5.10
N GLN A 17 19.74 1.29 -5.88
CA GLN A 17 18.87 2.46 -5.98
C GLN A 17 18.30 2.91 -4.61
N SER A 18 18.00 1.96 -3.72
CA SER A 18 17.49 2.28 -2.38
C SER A 18 18.54 2.95 -1.48
N TYR A 19 19.83 2.79 -1.78
CA TYR A 19 20.93 3.43 -1.05
C TYR A 19 21.19 4.85 -1.54
N ASP A 20 20.83 5.16 -2.77
CA ASP A 20 21.01 6.48 -3.37
C ASP A 20 19.92 7.46 -2.90
N SER A 21 18.79 6.96 -2.39
CA SER A 21 17.70 7.77 -1.86
C SER A 21 17.70 7.78 -0.33
N VAL A 22 17.76 8.97 0.26
CA VAL A 22 17.70 9.14 1.73
C VAL A 22 16.36 8.68 2.31
N TYR A 23 15.29 8.75 1.53
CA TYR A 23 13.93 8.41 1.95
C TYR A 23 13.51 6.98 1.62
N ALA A 24 14.33 6.24 0.89
CA ALA A 24 13.99 4.86 0.53
C ALA A 24 14.13 3.91 1.73
N HIS A 25 13.12 3.06 1.92
CA HIS A 25 13.20 1.98 2.90
C HIS A 25 14.21 0.92 2.44
N ARG A 26 15.13 0.58 3.32
CA ARG A 26 16.20 -0.41 3.06
C ARG A 26 15.86 -1.82 3.55
N THR A 27 14.67 -1.99 4.11
CA THR A 27 14.19 -3.27 4.64
C THR A 27 12.83 -3.63 4.08
N SER A 28 12.55 -4.92 3.97
CA SER A 28 11.26 -5.46 3.50
C SER A 28 10.17 -5.47 4.58
N ASN A 29 10.46 -5.04 5.80
CA ASN A 29 9.55 -5.17 6.95
C ASN A 29 8.13 -4.61 6.70
N LEU A 30 8.00 -3.52 5.94
CA LEU A 30 6.68 -2.96 5.59
C LEU A 30 5.93 -3.85 4.61
N VAL A 31 6.64 -4.38 3.62
CA VAL A 31 6.07 -5.31 2.64
C VAL A 31 5.69 -6.64 3.33
N ASP A 32 6.54 -7.13 4.23
CA ASP A 32 6.28 -8.36 4.98
C ASP A 32 5.01 -8.25 5.82
N ARG A 33 4.77 -7.12 6.47
CA ARG A 33 3.53 -6.85 7.21
C ARG A 33 2.29 -6.82 6.33
N LEU A 34 2.40 -6.24 5.14
CA LEU A 34 1.32 -6.23 4.16
C LEU A 34 1.03 -7.66 3.67
N MET A 35 2.05 -8.43 3.36
CA MET A 35 1.92 -9.82 2.94
C MET A 35 1.29 -10.67 4.04
N GLU A 36 1.70 -10.50 5.30
CA GLU A 36 1.09 -11.17 6.44
C GLU A 36 -0.40 -10.83 6.59
N PHE A 37 -0.77 -9.59 6.41
CA PHE A 37 -2.18 -9.16 6.41
C PHE A 37 -2.97 -9.84 5.29
N LEU A 38 -2.44 -9.85 4.07
CA LEU A 38 -3.08 -10.51 2.93
C LEU A 38 -3.22 -12.01 3.14
N ASP A 39 -2.20 -12.68 3.65
CA ASP A 39 -2.22 -14.11 3.94
C ASP A 39 -3.28 -14.46 4.99
N ARG A 40 -3.38 -13.70 6.07
CA ARG A 40 -4.43 -13.89 7.08
C ARG A 40 -5.83 -13.67 6.52
N ALA A 41 -6.01 -12.63 5.71
CA ALA A 41 -7.30 -12.34 5.10
C ALA A 41 -7.71 -13.41 4.08
N CYS A 42 -6.77 -13.91 3.29
CA CYS A 42 -7.01 -15.02 2.37
C CYS A 42 -7.32 -16.32 3.11
N PHE A 43 -6.58 -16.65 4.15
CA PHE A 43 -6.82 -17.85 4.97
C PHE A 43 -8.20 -17.83 5.63
N ASN A 44 -8.58 -16.73 6.27
CA ASN A 44 -9.89 -16.57 6.91
C ASN A 44 -11.05 -16.66 5.90
N GLY A 45 -10.83 -16.21 4.67
CA GLY A 45 -11.79 -16.32 3.58
C GLY A 45 -11.69 -17.62 2.77
N GLN A 46 -10.94 -18.62 3.25
CA GLN A 46 -10.70 -19.88 2.54
C GLN A 46 -10.12 -19.69 1.13
N TYR A 47 -9.25 -18.71 0.98
CA TYR A 47 -8.60 -18.32 -0.27
C TYR A 47 -9.57 -17.76 -1.34
N PHE A 48 -9.19 -17.83 -2.60
CA PHE A 48 -9.97 -17.28 -3.70
C PHE A 48 -10.90 -18.32 -4.29
N HIS A 49 -12.17 -17.98 -4.37
CA HIS A 49 -13.19 -18.79 -5.02
C HIS A 49 -13.80 -18.00 -6.18
N GLY A 50 -14.13 -18.68 -7.27
CA GLY A 50 -14.78 -18.09 -8.43
C GLY A 50 -13.82 -17.67 -9.54
N THR A 51 -14.10 -16.55 -10.19
CA THR A 51 -13.36 -16.07 -11.34
C THR A 51 -12.12 -15.25 -10.96
N PHE A 52 -11.18 -15.12 -11.91
CA PHE A 52 -10.02 -14.22 -11.76
C PHE A 52 -10.43 -12.78 -11.41
N LYS A 53 -11.49 -12.28 -12.05
CA LYS A 53 -12.02 -10.92 -11.76
C LYS A 53 -12.50 -10.78 -10.32
N SER A 54 -13.10 -11.81 -9.76
CA SER A 54 -13.52 -11.83 -8.34
C SER A 54 -12.30 -11.76 -7.41
N ALA A 55 -11.25 -12.52 -7.71
CA ALA A 55 -9.99 -12.51 -6.95
C ALA A 55 -9.31 -11.14 -7.02
N GLU A 56 -9.24 -10.54 -8.20
CA GLU A 56 -8.68 -9.20 -8.41
C GLU A 56 -9.43 -8.14 -7.58
N SER A 57 -10.76 -8.15 -7.63
CA SER A 57 -11.59 -7.23 -6.85
C SER A 57 -11.38 -7.39 -5.34
N ARG A 58 -11.21 -8.63 -4.87
CA ARG A 58 -10.93 -8.91 -3.46
C ARG A 58 -9.56 -8.39 -3.02
N VAL A 59 -8.52 -8.64 -3.80
CA VAL A 59 -7.17 -8.12 -3.50
C VAL A 59 -7.16 -6.60 -3.48
N ARG A 60 -7.85 -5.96 -4.43
CA ARG A 60 -8.01 -4.50 -4.47
C ARG A 60 -8.72 -3.97 -3.22
N ALA A 61 -9.81 -4.60 -2.81
CA ALA A 61 -10.54 -4.21 -1.60
C ALA A 61 -9.67 -4.34 -0.34
N LEU A 62 -8.88 -5.41 -0.21
CA LEU A 62 -7.94 -5.61 0.89
C LEU A 62 -6.84 -4.53 0.89
N GLY A 63 -6.32 -4.18 -0.27
CA GLY A 63 -5.34 -3.09 -0.43
C GLY A 63 -5.91 -1.73 -0.01
N LEU A 64 -7.15 -1.43 -0.38
CA LEU A 64 -7.84 -0.22 0.05
C LEU A 64 -8.04 -0.19 1.56
N LEU A 65 -8.48 -1.29 2.15
CA LEU A 65 -8.62 -1.40 3.61
C LEU A 65 -7.28 -1.17 4.32
N TRP A 66 -6.22 -1.78 3.85
CA TRP A 66 -4.88 -1.58 4.41
C TRP A 66 -4.45 -0.11 4.40
N ASN A 67 -4.70 0.60 3.31
CA ASN A 67 -4.27 1.97 3.14
C ASN A 67 -5.14 3.00 3.89
N PHE A 68 -6.42 2.73 4.07
CA PHE A 68 -7.37 3.69 4.62
C PHE A 68 -7.86 3.39 6.03
N CYS A 69 -7.71 2.17 6.54
CA CYS A 69 -8.04 1.88 7.93
C CYS A 69 -7.21 2.72 8.89
N PRO A 70 -7.85 3.29 9.94
CA PRO A 70 -7.13 4.06 10.93
C PRO A 70 -6.04 3.25 11.64
N SER A 71 -4.88 3.86 11.79
CA SER A 71 -3.76 3.32 12.55
C SER A 71 -4.03 3.43 14.06
N SER A 72 -3.24 2.73 14.86
CA SER A 72 -3.32 2.85 16.33
C SER A 72 -3.05 4.30 16.79
N PRO A 73 -3.62 4.72 17.94
CA PRO A 73 -3.42 6.07 18.46
C PRO A 73 -1.94 6.46 18.63
N GLU A 74 -1.10 5.51 18.99
CA GLU A 74 0.35 5.71 19.13
C GLU A 74 1.01 6.03 17.78
N THR A 75 0.60 5.31 16.74
CA THR A 75 1.10 5.54 15.38
C THR A 75 0.63 6.89 14.85
N VAL A 76 -0.63 7.26 15.10
CA VAL A 76 -1.18 8.57 14.70
C VAL A 76 -0.39 9.72 15.35
N LYS A 77 -0.06 9.60 16.63
CA LYS A 77 0.78 10.60 17.33
C LYS A 77 2.16 10.72 16.71
N LYS A 78 2.78 9.57 16.36
CA LYS A 78 4.10 9.55 15.74
C LYS A 78 4.13 10.27 14.37
N TYR A 79 3.04 10.24 13.64
CA TYR A 79 2.93 10.82 12.30
C TYR A 79 2.08 12.11 12.25
N ALA A 80 2.18 12.95 13.27
CA ALA A 80 1.57 14.27 13.32
C ALA A 80 0.04 14.30 13.09
N GLY A 81 -0.67 13.28 13.56
CA GLY A 81 -2.13 13.20 13.47
C GLY A 81 -2.65 12.58 12.17
N GLN A 82 -1.78 12.14 11.28
CA GLN A 82 -2.19 11.41 10.08
C GLN A 82 -2.68 10.01 10.45
N ALA A 83 -3.97 9.76 10.16
CA ALA A 83 -4.66 8.60 10.69
C ALA A 83 -4.39 7.30 9.93
N CYS A 84 -4.05 7.36 8.65
CA CYS A 84 -3.89 6.18 7.82
C CYS A 84 -2.68 6.28 6.87
N PRO A 85 -2.21 5.15 6.32
CA PRO A 85 -1.11 5.15 5.38
C PRO A 85 -1.31 6.03 4.15
N ALA A 86 -2.54 6.09 3.62
CA ALA A 86 -2.87 6.93 2.47
C ALA A 86 -2.69 8.43 2.76
N GLU A 87 -3.08 8.90 3.94
CA GLU A 87 -2.85 10.29 4.35
C GLU A 87 -1.35 10.61 4.49
N ARG A 88 -0.57 9.66 5.01
CA ARG A 88 0.88 9.84 5.15
C ARG A 88 1.60 9.97 3.81
N LEU A 89 1.10 9.24 2.81
CA LEU A 89 1.66 9.28 1.47
C LEU A 89 1.23 10.54 0.70
N ASN A 90 -0.07 10.86 0.73
CA ASN A 90 -0.65 11.92 -0.09
C ASN A 90 -0.69 13.29 0.61
N GLY A 91 -0.57 13.31 1.92
CA GLY A 91 -0.65 14.54 2.73
C GLY A 91 -2.06 15.16 2.81
N LYS A 92 -3.07 14.50 2.27
CA LYS A 92 -4.45 14.97 2.24
C LYS A 92 -5.45 13.84 2.46
N ARG A 93 -6.68 14.20 2.82
CA ARG A 93 -7.84 13.32 2.90
C ARG A 93 -9.03 13.96 2.17
N TYR A 94 -9.91 13.13 1.61
CA TYR A 94 -11.12 13.61 0.93
C TYR A 94 -12.31 13.76 1.87
N ALA A 95 -12.34 13.02 2.96
CA ALA A 95 -13.39 13.07 3.96
C ALA A 95 -12.80 12.82 5.37
N ASP A 96 -13.46 13.34 6.41
CA ASP A 96 -13.04 13.12 7.80
C ASP A 96 -13.32 11.69 8.28
N ASN A 97 -14.40 11.09 7.77
CA ASN A 97 -14.71 9.70 8.02
C ASN A 97 -13.82 8.80 7.15
N TRP A 98 -13.10 7.88 7.78
CA TRP A 98 -12.16 7.00 7.09
C TRP A 98 -12.84 6.12 6.01
N LEU A 99 -14.07 5.67 6.25
CA LEU A 99 -14.82 4.85 5.29
C LEU A 99 -15.24 5.67 4.07
N GLU A 100 -15.73 6.88 4.28
CA GLU A 100 -16.04 7.81 3.17
C GLU A 100 -14.78 8.16 2.39
N ASN A 101 -13.68 8.41 3.07
CA ASN A 101 -12.39 8.66 2.44
C ASN A 101 -11.95 7.49 1.56
N LEU A 102 -12.11 6.25 2.04
CA LEU A 102 -11.85 5.03 1.28
C LEU A 102 -12.76 4.94 0.05
N LEU A 103 -14.06 5.14 0.21
CA LEU A 103 -15.03 5.02 -0.87
C LEU A 103 -14.80 6.06 -1.96
N VAL A 104 -14.54 7.31 -1.60
CA VAL A 104 -14.21 8.37 -2.57
C VAL A 104 -12.92 8.02 -3.32
N SER A 105 -11.87 7.67 -2.61
CA SER A 105 -10.58 7.30 -3.23
C SER A 105 -10.69 6.06 -4.11
N GLY A 106 -11.43 5.05 -3.66
CA GLY A 106 -11.68 3.82 -4.42
C GLY A 106 -12.49 4.06 -5.71
N SER A 107 -13.42 5.00 -5.69
CA SER A 107 -14.24 5.36 -6.86
C SER A 107 -13.43 6.06 -7.95
N MET A 108 -12.38 6.77 -7.60
CA MET A 108 -11.54 7.51 -8.55
C MET A 108 -10.56 6.62 -9.35
N ASN A 109 -10.45 5.34 -9.06
CA ASN A 109 -9.56 4.40 -9.76
C ASN A 109 -8.09 4.86 -9.89
N GLY A 110 -7.60 5.58 -8.90
CA GLY A 110 -6.25 6.14 -8.92
C GLY A 110 -6.10 7.44 -9.72
N ILE A 111 -7.19 8.00 -10.22
CA ILE A 111 -7.19 9.33 -10.83
C ILE A 111 -7.30 10.35 -9.72
N GLU A 112 -6.29 11.15 -9.57
CA GLU A 112 -6.27 12.24 -8.59
C GLU A 112 -7.09 13.41 -9.13
N GLN A 113 -8.17 13.75 -8.45
CA GLN A 113 -8.87 15.02 -8.74
C GLN A 113 -8.14 16.14 -8.00
N ASP A 114 -7.63 17.09 -8.74
CA ASP A 114 -7.16 18.34 -8.19
C ASP A 114 -8.38 19.14 -7.69
N PRO A 115 -8.48 19.45 -6.40
CA PRO A 115 -9.60 20.24 -5.88
C PRO A 115 -9.70 21.64 -6.49
N GLN A 116 -8.65 22.10 -7.17
CA GLN A 116 -8.64 23.39 -7.87
C GLN A 116 -9.06 23.29 -9.34
N ASN A 117 -9.20 22.10 -9.88
CA ASN A 117 -9.66 21.88 -11.26
C ASN A 117 -10.63 20.69 -11.33
N PRO A 118 -11.88 20.87 -10.85
CA PRO A 118 -12.92 19.84 -10.99
C PRO A 118 -13.22 19.63 -12.47
N LEU A 119 -13.20 18.37 -12.88
CA LEU A 119 -13.60 17.96 -14.23
C LEU A 119 -15.06 18.34 -14.53
#